data_af3d0f5a109ae7f8282c18c168c0f2e7
#
_entry.id   af3d0f5a109ae7f8282c18c168c0f2e7
#
_cell.length_a   1.000
_cell.length_b   1.000
_cell.length_c   1.000
_cell.angle_alpha   90.00
_cell.angle_beta   90.00
_cell.angle_gamma   90.00
#
_symmetry.space_group_name_H-M   'P 1'
#
loop_
_entity.id
_entity.type
_entity.pdbx_description
1 polymer ?
#
loop_
_entity_poly.entity_id
_entity_poly.type
_entity_poly.pdbx_seq_one_letter_code
_entity_poly.pdbx_strand_id
1 'polypeptide(L)'
;MSNNKTSGFTLIEVLISISIFSILSALAYGALNQSLSTSDKLSEKIDRNQAIQKGIRIIEQDLMQLAKRPIRSEIGNTEINALTTNKVNGYAVEFSRHGWANHLGSKRSTLQRVAYNHIDNKLIRYHWNVLDKTYSNQIDTNELFDNLDEVTLSLIHI
;
A
#
# COMPACT_ATOMS: atom_id res chain seq x y z
N MET A 1 66.19 25.96 39.85
CA MET A 1 65.30 24.82 40.12
C MET A 1 63.85 25.34 40.14
N SER A 2 63.08 25.09 39.11
CA SER A 2 61.68 25.52 39.10
C SER A 2 60.82 24.46 39.81
N ASN A 3 60.18 24.85 40.90
CA ASN A 3 59.28 24.01 41.69
C ASN A 3 57.92 23.96 40.92
N ASN A 4 57.71 22.95 40.10
CA ASN A 4 56.39 22.68 39.57
C ASN A 4 55.48 22.23 40.72
N LYS A 5 54.59 23.12 41.13
CA LYS A 5 53.52 22.77 42.09
C LYS A 5 52.50 21.99 41.31
N THR A 6 52.41 20.68 41.45
CA THR A 6 51.31 19.84 40.98
C THR A 6 50.09 20.16 41.88
N SER A 7 49.14 20.89 41.33
CA SER A 7 47.81 21.07 41.94
C SER A 7 46.96 19.80 41.71
N GLY A 8 46.61 19.11 42.80
CA GLY A 8 45.69 17.99 42.77
C GLY A 8 44.23 18.47 42.64
N PHE A 9 43.34 17.64 42.08
CA PHE A 9 41.89 17.90 42.02
C PHE A 9 41.29 17.97 43.42
N THR A 10 40.41 18.93 43.63
CA THR A 10 39.60 19.01 44.83
C THR A 10 38.42 18.05 44.80
N LEU A 11 38.01 17.55 45.97
CA LEU A 11 36.83 16.65 46.07
C LEU A 11 35.57 17.29 45.51
N ILE A 12 35.40 18.61 45.66
CA ILE A 12 34.24 19.37 45.16
C ILE A 12 34.24 19.42 43.65
N GLU A 13 35.38 19.56 42.98
CA GLU A 13 35.49 19.52 41.52
C GLU A 13 35.03 18.17 40.93
N VAL A 14 35.44 17.08 41.59
CA VAL A 14 35.01 15.73 41.17
C VAL A 14 33.51 15.54 41.36
N LEU A 15 32.94 16.01 42.49
CA LEU A 15 31.50 15.93 42.75
C LEU A 15 30.68 16.73 41.73
N ILE A 16 31.11 17.94 41.40
CA ILE A 16 30.44 18.78 40.39
C ILE A 16 30.53 18.12 39.01
N SER A 17 31.70 17.60 38.65
CA SER A 17 31.90 16.95 37.35
C SER A 17 31.03 15.72 37.19
N ILE A 18 30.92 14.85 38.20
CA ILE A 18 30.03 13.68 38.17
C ILE A 18 28.56 14.08 38.10
N SER A 19 28.17 15.16 38.83
CA SER A 19 26.81 15.66 38.82
C SER A 19 26.40 16.16 37.42
N ILE A 20 27.26 16.96 36.80
CA ILE A 20 27.02 17.46 35.41
C ILE A 20 26.99 16.30 34.44
N PHE A 21 27.94 15.37 34.54
CA PHE A 21 27.97 14.19 33.67
C PHE A 21 26.71 13.33 33.80
N SER A 22 26.21 13.13 35.03
CA SER A 22 24.99 12.37 35.28
C SER A 22 23.75 13.03 34.64
N ILE A 23 23.62 14.35 34.75
CA ILE A 23 22.52 15.11 34.14
C ILE A 23 22.60 15.02 32.63
N LEU A 24 23.76 15.25 32.03
CA LEU A 24 23.95 15.17 30.59
C LEU A 24 23.66 13.75 30.07
N SER A 25 24.10 12.72 30.77
CA SER A 25 23.83 11.33 30.43
C SER A 25 22.34 11.00 30.48
N ALA A 26 21.62 11.47 31.48
CA ALA A 26 20.18 11.29 31.59
C ALA A 26 19.42 11.98 30.46
N LEU A 27 19.79 13.22 30.10
CA LEU A 27 19.22 13.96 28.99
C LEU A 27 19.49 13.27 27.64
N ALA A 28 20.73 12.83 27.41
CA ALA A 28 21.12 12.12 26.20
C ALA A 28 20.33 10.80 26.02
N TYR A 29 20.19 10.03 27.11
CA TYR A 29 19.40 8.81 27.10
C TYR A 29 17.92 9.06 26.83
N GLY A 30 17.33 10.09 27.43
CA GLY A 30 15.98 10.52 27.20
C GLY A 30 15.75 10.93 25.74
N ALA A 31 16.66 11.73 25.18
CA ALA A 31 16.60 12.13 23.76
C ALA A 31 16.69 10.94 22.79
N LEU A 32 17.56 9.97 23.09
CA LEU A 32 17.69 8.76 22.29
C LEU A 32 16.40 7.92 22.29
N ASN A 33 15.84 7.67 23.47
CA ASN A 33 14.58 6.92 23.58
C ASN A 33 13.43 7.62 22.86
N GLN A 34 13.33 8.93 22.96
CA GLN A 34 12.33 9.72 22.23
C GLN A 34 12.52 9.60 20.72
N SER A 35 13.76 9.65 20.25
CA SER A 35 14.08 9.50 18.82
C SER A 35 13.69 8.13 18.29
N LEU A 36 14.00 7.06 19.01
CA LEU A 36 13.61 5.69 18.63
C LEU A 36 12.11 5.52 18.58
N SER A 37 11.37 5.95 19.62
CA SER A 37 9.91 5.87 19.66
C SER A 37 9.25 6.68 18.52
N THR A 38 9.81 7.82 18.17
CA THR A 38 9.32 8.64 17.06
C THR A 38 9.59 7.96 15.71
N SER A 39 10.75 7.34 15.56
CA SER A 39 11.12 6.58 14.35
C SER A 39 10.16 5.42 14.09
N ASP A 40 9.82 4.66 15.13
CA ASP A 40 8.88 3.53 15.00
C ASP A 40 7.49 3.98 14.53
N LYS A 41 6.96 5.04 15.17
CA LYS A 41 5.66 5.64 14.79
C LYS A 41 5.67 6.22 13.37
N LEU A 42 6.80 6.78 12.95
CA LEU A 42 6.95 7.33 11.61
C LEU A 42 7.00 6.22 10.56
N SER A 43 7.70 5.13 10.83
CA SER A 43 7.77 3.96 9.95
C SER A 43 6.36 3.40 9.67
N GLU A 44 5.56 3.18 10.71
CA GLU A 44 4.18 2.69 10.56
C GLU A 44 3.33 3.62 9.68
N LYS A 45 3.44 4.93 9.86
CA LYS A 45 2.73 5.91 9.02
C LYS A 45 3.21 5.91 7.57
N ILE A 46 4.51 5.75 7.36
CA ILE A 46 5.10 5.67 6.01
C ILE A 46 4.58 4.42 5.30
N ASP A 47 4.60 3.27 5.96
CA ASP A 47 4.14 2.01 5.39
C ASP A 47 2.67 2.08 4.98
N ARG A 48 1.81 2.66 5.84
CA ARG A 48 0.40 2.90 5.53
C ARG A 48 0.23 3.84 4.33
N ASN A 49 0.96 4.93 4.28
CA ASN A 49 0.89 5.88 3.14
C ASN A 49 1.36 5.23 1.83
N GLN A 50 2.40 4.41 1.88
CA GLN A 50 2.89 3.68 0.70
C GLN A 50 1.85 2.66 0.22
N ALA A 51 1.18 1.95 1.12
CA ALA A 51 0.11 1.02 0.78
C ALA A 51 -1.05 1.76 0.07
N ILE A 52 -1.48 2.90 0.61
CA ILE A 52 -2.51 3.74 -0.01
C ILE A 52 -2.10 4.21 -1.40
N GLN A 53 -0.90 4.78 -1.55
CA GLN A 53 -0.40 5.25 -2.85
C GLN A 53 -0.29 4.12 -3.88
N LYS A 54 0.14 2.93 -3.45
CA LYS A 54 0.20 1.74 -4.30
C LYS A 54 -1.19 1.32 -4.77
N GLY A 55 -2.16 1.29 -3.87
CA GLY A 55 -3.55 0.94 -4.19
C GLY A 55 -4.17 1.94 -5.18
N ILE A 56 -4.03 3.24 -4.93
CA ILE A 56 -4.51 4.31 -5.85
C ILE A 56 -3.87 4.14 -7.23
N ARG A 57 -2.56 3.94 -7.31
CA ARG A 57 -1.85 3.77 -8.59
C ARG A 57 -2.36 2.57 -9.38
N ILE A 58 -2.69 1.46 -8.71
CA ILE A 58 -3.27 0.28 -9.37
C ILE A 58 -4.63 0.62 -9.96
N ILE A 59 -5.49 1.31 -9.22
CA ILE A 59 -6.82 1.72 -9.70
C ILE A 59 -6.71 2.68 -10.88
N GLU A 60 -5.88 3.71 -10.78
CA GLU A 60 -5.63 4.66 -11.87
C GLU A 60 -5.13 3.94 -13.12
N GLN A 61 -4.16 3.05 -12.99
CA GLN A 61 -3.63 2.28 -14.12
C GLN A 61 -4.70 1.41 -14.75
N ASP A 62 -5.53 0.73 -13.97
CA ASP A 62 -6.61 -0.11 -14.46
C ASP A 62 -7.65 0.72 -15.24
N LEU A 63 -8.04 1.88 -14.71
CA LEU A 63 -9.01 2.77 -15.34
C LEU A 63 -8.46 3.42 -16.62
N MET A 64 -7.20 3.89 -16.60
CA MET A 64 -6.55 4.46 -17.79
C MET A 64 -6.41 3.47 -18.94
N GLN A 65 -6.32 2.18 -18.62
CA GLN A 65 -6.19 1.11 -19.60
C GLN A 65 -7.52 0.43 -19.95
N LEU A 66 -8.64 1.03 -19.62
CA LEU A 66 -9.97 0.50 -19.92
C LEU A 66 -10.09 0.21 -21.42
N ALA A 67 -10.55 -1.01 -21.74
CA ALA A 67 -10.69 -1.51 -23.09
C ALA A 67 -12.17 -1.68 -23.46
N LYS A 68 -12.59 -1.20 -24.63
CA LYS A 68 -13.93 -1.40 -25.17
C LYS A 68 -14.10 -2.82 -25.73
N ARG A 69 -13.76 -3.83 -24.94
CA ARG A 69 -13.83 -5.24 -25.34
C ARG A 69 -14.83 -5.98 -24.46
N PRO A 70 -16.02 -6.32 -24.98
CA PRO A 70 -16.96 -7.20 -24.28
C PRO A 70 -16.36 -8.59 -24.11
N ILE A 71 -16.85 -9.34 -23.12
CA ILE A 71 -16.48 -10.73 -22.88
C ILE A 71 -17.68 -11.63 -23.13
N ARG A 72 -17.41 -12.93 -23.31
CA ARG A 72 -18.46 -13.94 -23.36
C ARG A 72 -18.93 -14.30 -21.96
N SER A 73 -20.23 -14.52 -21.82
CA SER A 73 -20.78 -15.06 -20.57
C SER A 73 -20.24 -16.47 -20.30
N GLU A 74 -20.07 -16.78 -19.04
CA GLU A 74 -19.66 -18.13 -18.59
C GLU A 74 -20.69 -19.21 -18.98
N ILE A 75 -21.95 -18.81 -19.12
CA ILE A 75 -23.05 -19.70 -19.53
C ILE A 75 -23.68 -19.12 -20.80
N GLY A 76 -23.62 -19.90 -21.88
CA GLY A 76 -24.23 -19.54 -23.16
C GLY A 76 -23.38 -18.60 -24.02
N ASN A 77 -24.00 -18.05 -25.07
CA ASN A 77 -23.37 -17.19 -26.07
C ASN A 77 -23.67 -15.69 -25.85
N THR A 78 -24.08 -15.30 -24.64
CA THR A 78 -24.43 -13.92 -24.34
C THR A 78 -23.15 -13.11 -24.12
N GLU A 79 -23.09 -11.92 -24.72
CA GLU A 79 -21.98 -10.98 -24.46
C GLU A 79 -22.25 -10.16 -23.20
N ILE A 80 -21.22 -10.00 -22.39
CA ILE A 80 -21.19 -9.10 -21.23
C ILE A 80 -20.44 -7.85 -21.63
N ASN A 81 -20.99 -6.69 -21.35
CA ASN A 81 -20.40 -5.41 -21.69
C ASN A 81 -18.96 -5.26 -21.19
N ALA A 82 -18.17 -4.46 -21.91
CA ALA A 82 -16.80 -4.14 -21.56
C ALA A 82 -16.67 -3.52 -20.15
N LEU A 83 -17.67 -2.78 -19.72
CA LEU A 83 -17.80 -2.22 -18.37
C LEU A 83 -19.20 -2.54 -17.83
N THR A 84 -19.26 -3.04 -16.59
CA THR A 84 -20.49 -3.37 -15.87
C THR A 84 -20.40 -2.86 -14.43
N THR A 85 -21.41 -2.14 -13.96
CA THR A 85 -21.41 -1.46 -12.65
C THR A 85 -22.48 -1.96 -11.67
N ASN A 86 -23.46 -2.72 -12.13
CA ASN A 86 -24.70 -2.98 -11.38
C ASN A 86 -24.67 -4.27 -10.54
N LYS A 87 -23.56 -4.69 -10.00
CA LYS A 87 -23.43 -5.95 -9.23
C LYS A 87 -24.04 -7.19 -9.91
N VAL A 88 -24.25 -7.15 -11.23
CA VAL A 88 -24.84 -8.26 -12.00
C VAL A 88 -24.07 -9.55 -11.75
N ASN A 89 -22.75 -9.46 -11.59
CA ASN A 89 -21.87 -10.59 -11.32
C ASN A 89 -21.36 -10.59 -9.86
N GLY A 90 -22.00 -9.85 -8.95
CA GLY A 90 -21.58 -9.75 -7.55
C GLY A 90 -20.45 -8.74 -7.27
N TYR A 91 -19.94 -8.04 -8.29
CA TYR A 91 -18.90 -7.02 -8.17
C TYR A 91 -19.48 -5.61 -8.28
N ALA A 92 -18.90 -4.65 -7.55
CA ALA A 92 -19.32 -3.25 -7.63
C ALA A 92 -19.04 -2.65 -9.02
N VAL A 93 -17.90 -2.96 -9.60
CA VAL A 93 -17.54 -2.65 -10.98
C VAL A 93 -16.68 -3.77 -11.55
N GLU A 94 -16.89 -4.07 -12.82
CA GLU A 94 -16.14 -5.07 -13.57
C GLU A 94 -15.91 -4.56 -14.99
N PHE A 95 -14.66 -4.63 -15.50
CA PHE A 95 -14.31 -4.14 -16.82
C PHE A 95 -13.13 -4.87 -17.45
N SER A 96 -13.02 -4.75 -18.78
CA SER A 96 -11.85 -5.21 -19.53
C SER A 96 -10.79 -4.11 -19.57
N ARG A 97 -9.52 -4.47 -19.44
CA ARG A 97 -8.41 -3.53 -19.57
C ARG A 97 -7.33 -4.06 -20.49
N HIS A 98 -6.53 -3.15 -21.04
CA HIS A 98 -5.26 -3.43 -21.73
C HIS A 98 -4.10 -3.54 -20.74
N GLY A 99 -2.89 -3.74 -21.27
CA GLY A 99 -1.64 -3.55 -20.52
C GLY A 99 -1.26 -4.68 -19.58
N TRP A 100 -1.87 -5.86 -19.72
CA TRP A 100 -1.37 -7.03 -19.01
C TRP A 100 -0.04 -7.48 -19.62
N ALA A 101 1.06 -7.14 -18.94
CA ALA A 101 2.40 -7.39 -19.43
C ALA A 101 2.64 -8.88 -19.73
N ASN A 102 3.14 -9.16 -20.93
CA ASN A 102 3.48 -10.51 -21.41
C ASN A 102 4.97 -10.60 -21.72
N HIS A 103 5.80 -10.49 -20.70
CA HIS A 103 7.27 -10.49 -20.85
C HIS A 103 7.84 -11.83 -21.36
N LEU A 104 7.12 -12.92 -21.14
CA LEU A 104 7.55 -14.27 -21.54
C LEU A 104 7.04 -14.68 -22.92
N GLY A 105 6.31 -13.81 -23.64
CA GLY A 105 5.75 -14.11 -24.95
C GLY A 105 4.74 -15.28 -24.96
N SER A 106 4.07 -15.54 -23.82
CA SER A 106 3.08 -16.58 -23.70
C SER A 106 1.94 -16.38 -24.69
N LYS A 107 1.33 -17.45 -25.17
CA LYS A 107 0.18 -17.41 -26.09
C LYS A 107 -1.11 -17.00 -25.36
N ARG A 108 -1.12 -15.81 -24.77
CA ARG A 108 -2.27 -15.21 -24.09
C ARG A 108 -2.52 -13.79 -24.56
N SER A 109 -3.74 -13.31 -24.37
CA SER A 109 -4.09 -11.92 -24.65
C SER A 109 -3.35 -10.98 -23.70
N THR A 110 -3.07 -9.75 -24.16
CA THR A 110 -2.64 -8.61 -23.32
C THR A 110 -3.84 -7.93 -22.66
N LEU A 111 -5.05 -8.35 -22.98
CA LEU A 111 -6.30 -7.93 -22.34
C LEU A 111 -6.53 -8.77 -21.10
N GLN A 112 -7.03 -8.12 -20.06
CA GLN A 112 -7.36 -8.75 -18.78
C GLN A 112 -8.73 -8.26 -18.32
N ARG A 113 -9.51 -9.15 -17.71
CA ARG A 113 -10.73 -8.76 -16.99
C ARG A 113 -10.37 -8.48 -15.54
N VAL A 114 -10.85 -7.36 -15.03
CA VAL A 114 -10.68 -6.95 -13.62
C VAL A 114 -12.02 -6.56 -13.03
N ALA A 115 -12.16 -6.76 -11.73
CA ALA A 115 -13.31 -6.31 -10.97
C ALA A 115 -12.89 -5.76 -9.62
N TYR A 116 -13.72 -4.90 -9.08
CA TYR A 116 -13.55 -4.31 -7.75
C TYR A 116 -14.80 -4.56 -6.93
N ASN A 117 -14.60 -4.87 -5.67
CA ASN A 117 -15.69 -4.99 -4.72
C ASN A 117 -15.28 -4.47 -3.34
N HIS A 118 -16.24 -3.90 -2.62
CA HIS A 118 -16.09 -3.49 -1.24
C HIS A 118 -16.79 -4.51 -0.36
N ILE A 119 -16.03 -5.25 0.43
CA ILE A 119 -16.50 -6.31 1.32
C ILE A 119 -15.76 -6.18 2.64
N ASP A 120 -16.47 -6.24 3.76
CA ASP A 120 -15.91 -6.22 5.12
C ASP A 120 -14.94 -5.04 5.35
N ASN A 121 -15.32 -3.84 4.92
CA ASN A 121 -14.52 -2.62 5.01
C ASN A 121 -13.19 -2.68 4.25
N LYS A 122 -13.10 -3.54 3.23
CA LYS A 122 -11.92 -3.70 2.39
C LYS A 122 -12.27 -3.48 0.93
N LEU A 123 -11.41 -2.79 0.20
CA LEU A 123 -11.48 -2.73 -1.25
C LEU A 123 -10.60 -3.83 -1.84
N ILE A 124 -11.24 -4.78 -2.50
CA ILE A 124 -10.59 -5.94 -3.10
C ILE A 124 -10.65 -5.82 -4.61
N ARG A 125 -9.49 -6.00 -5.25
CA ARG A 125 -9.35 -6.11 -6.69
C ARG A 125 -9.29 -7.59 -7.07
N TYR A 126 -10.14 -7.99 -8.00
CA TYR A 126 -10.19 -9.31 -8.61
C TYR A 126 -9.64 -9.23 -10.02
N HIS A 127 -8.92 -10.25 -10.45
CA HIS A 127 -8.50 -10.33 -11.84
C HIS A 127 -8.39 -11.78 -12.31
N TRP A 128 -8.59 -11.97 -13.60
CA TRP A 128 -8.55 -13.27 -14.24
C TRP A 128 -7.37 -13.37 -15.20
N ASN A 129 -6.77 -14.56 -15.26
CA ASN A 129 -5.66 -14.85 -16.16
C ASN A 129 -6.10 -15.10 -17.61
N VAL A 130 -7.41 -15.01 -17.89
CA VAL A 130 -8.02 -15.08 -19.21
C VAL A 130 -9.08 -14.01 -19.34
N LEU A 131 -9.30 -13.49 -20.56
CA LEU A 131 -10.28 -12.45 -20.79
C LEU A 131 -11.71 -13.01 -20.70
N ASP A 132 -11.99 -14.09 -21.45
CA ASP A 132 -13.26 -14.79 -21.42
C ASP A 132 -13.21 -15.86 -20.33
N LYS A 133 -13.67 -15.48 -19.14
CA LYS A 133 -13.63 -16.30 -17.94
C LYS A 133 -14.65 -17.44 -18.00
N THR A 134 -14.30 -18.56 -17.39
CA THR A 134 -15.17 -19.70 -17.17
C THR A 134 -15.17 -20.06 -15.69
N TYR A 135 -16.11 -20.87 -15.22
CA TYR A 135 -16.18 -21.31 -13.83
C TYR A 135 -14.92 -22.01 -13.30
N SER A 136 -14.14 -22.60 -14.19
CA SER A 136 -12.89 -23.30 -13.83
C SER A 136 -11.68 -22.36 -13.75
N ASN A 137 -11.81 -21.10 -14.17
CA ASN A 137 -10.68 -20.17 -14.13
C ASN A 137 -10.42 -19.68 -12.72
N GLN A 138 -9.16 -19.74 -12.33
CA GLN A 138 -8.71 -19.18 -11.06
C GLN A 138 -8.88 -17.67 -11.04
N ILE A 139 -9.39 -17.17 -9.93
CA ILE A 139 -9.53 -15.76 -9.64
C ILE A 139 -8.38 -15.39 -8.72
N ASP A 140 -7.55 -14.46 -9.15
CA ASP A 140 -6.53 -13.86 -8.31
C ASP A 140 -7.10 -12.62 -7.62
N THR A 141 -6.87 -12.50 -6.33
CA THR A 141 -7.37 -11.39 -5.51
C THR A 141 -6.23 -10.57 -4.96
N ASN A 142 -6.43 -9.26 -4.90
CA ASN A 142 -5.48 -8.33 -4.30
C ASN A 142 -6.25 -7.34 -3.43
N GLU A 143 -6.00 -7.38 -2.13
CA GLU A 143 -6.52 -6.40 -1.19
C GLU A 143 -5.77 -5.09 -1.38
N LEU A 144 -6.47 -4.01 -1.75
CA LEU A 144 -5.86 -2.71 -2.00
C LEU A 144 -5.90 -1.81 -0.79
N PHE A 145 -7.01 -1.83 -0.06
CA PHE A 145 -7.23 -1.01 1.12
C PHE A 145 -7.99 -1.78 2.16
N ASP A 146 -7.66 -1.55 3.41
CA ASP A 146 -8.37 -1.95 4.62
C ASP A 146 -9.00 -0.74 5.32
N ASN A 147 -9.89 -0.98 6.26
CA ASN A 147 -10.54 0.03 7.09
C ASN A 147 -11.20 1.16 6.29
N LEU A 148 -11.94 0.81 5.23
CA LEU A 148 -12.75 1.72 4.43
C LEU A 148 -14.21 1.64 4.86
N ASP A 149 -14.77 2.74 5.36
CA ASP A 149 -16.18 2.80 5.74
C ASP A 149 -17.10 2.76 4.51
N GLU A 150 -16.74 3.51 3.46
CA GLU A 150 -17.51 3.59 2.22
C GLU A 150 -16.61 3.80 1.01
N VAL A 151 -17.01 3.20 -0.12
CA VAL A 151 -16.38 3.40 -1.43
C VAL A 151 -17.44 3.81 -2.44
N THR A 152 -17.36 5.04 -2.92
CA THR A 152 -18.23 5.56 -3.97
C THR A 152 -17.46 5.65 -5.28
N LEU A 153 -17.93 4.95 -6.31
CA LEU A 153 -17.41 5.04 -7.68
C LEU A 153 -18.37 5.88 -8.52
N SER A 154 -17.91 7.05 -8.98
CA SER A 154 -18.66 7.91 -9.87
C SER A 154 -18.03 7.94 -11.25
N LEU A 155 -18.80 7.62 -12.28
CA LEU A 155 -18.41 7.74 -13.69
C LEU A 155 -18.94 9.08 -14.21
N ILE A 156 -18.03 10.00 -14.50
CA ILE A 156 -18.37 11.27 -15.15
C ILE A 156 -18.23 11.05 -16.66
N HIS A 157 -19.33 11.22 -17.38
CA HIS A 157 -19.30 11.31 -18.84
C HIS A 157 -18.63 12.64 -19.23
N ILE A 158 -17.47 12.52 -19.86
CA ILE A 158 -16.84 13.65 -20.57
C ILE A 158 -17.23 13.53 -22.04
#